data_4ed177f86e76a18fae5850b68489763b
#
_entry.id   4ed177f86e76a18fae5850b68489763b
#
_cell.length_a   1.000
_cell.length_b   1.000
_cell.length_c   1.000
_cell.angle_alpha   90.00
_cell.angle_beta   90.00
_cell.angle_gamma   90.00
#
_symmetry.space_group_name_H-M   'P 1'
#
loop_
_entity.id
_entity.type
_entity.pdbx_description
1 polymer ?
#
loop_
_entity_poly.entity_id
_entity_poly.type
_entity_poly.pdbx_seq_one_letter_code
_entity_poly.pdbx_strand_id
1 'polypeptide(L)'
;MKLGITCYPTYGGSGAVATELGLELARRGHEVHFITYDSPFRLRGYAEGVYYHQVETRMGRYPLFDHFPYTLALASKQHEVALREGLEILHVHYAIPHATTAFLAREMLRPEHAIKVITTLHGTDITLVGQESSFYAITKFSIERSDAVTAVSAYLRDETYRAFGCVSCDLKVIPNFVNLMEYHPGPDGDRGSLAPADHKIITHISNFREVKRVKDVIRVFARIRRAMPATLVMIGDGPERVDAEGEARELQVSGDVRFLGRLDSVASLLRESDLFLLPSQTESFGLAALEAMACGSPVVASRAGGLPEVVDDGVNGILEPVGSVEAMGRRAVELLRDPARHERMREAAIAKAREFSADRIVPMYEALYQDVLR
;
A
#
# COMPACT_ATOMS: atom_id res chain seq x y z
N MET A 1 8.00 6.41 23.34
CA MET A 1 8.00 7.64 22.51
C MET A 1 6.56 8.02 22.20
N LYS A 2 6.30 9.32 22.04
CA LYS A 2 5.02 9.85 21.61
C LYS A 2 5.09 10.26 20.14
N LEU A 3 4.30 9.63 19.30
CA LEU A 3 4.40 9.73 17.86
C LEU A 3 3.10 10.27 17.24
N GLY A 4 3.19 11.27 16.38
CA GLY A 4 2.09 11.70 15.54
C GLY A 4 2.20 11.03 14.16
N ILE A 5 1.21 10.28 13.71
CA ILE A 5 1.16 9.69 12.37
C ILE A 5 0.12 10.41 11.52
N THR A 6 0.56 10.90 10.35
CA THR A 6 -0.32 11.51 9.35
C THR A 6 -0.26 10.73 8.05
N CYS A 7 -1.42 10.34 7.55
CA CYS A 7 -1.57 9.60 6.29
C CYS A 7 -2.90 9.95 5.60
N TYR A 8 -3.08 9.51 4.37
CA TYR A 8 -4.42 9.48 3.77
C TYR A 8 -5.25 8.37 4.42
N PRO A 9 -6.41 8.67 5.02
CA PRO A 9 -7.26 7.68 5.67
C PRO A 9 -8.06 6.83 4.67
N THR A 10 -7.73 6.92 3.38
CA THR A 10 -8.48 6.29 2.29
C THR A 10 -8.04 4.85 2.05
N TYR A 11 -8.93 4.07 1.41
CA TYR A 11 -8.65 2.73 0.93
C TYR A 11 -7.45 2.73 -0.03
N GLY A 12 -6.35 2.09 0.38
CA GLY A 12 -5.11 2.01 -0.40
C GLY A 12 -3.92 1.54 0.43
N GLY A 13 -2.86 1.13 -0.25
CA GLY A 13 -1.68 0.52 0.39
C GLY A 13 -0.97 1.42 1.39
N SER A 14 -0.83 2.71 1.09
CA SER A 14 -0.15 3.67 1.98
C SER A 14 -0.90 3.93 3.28
N GLY A 15 -2.25 4.07 3.21
CA GLY A 15 -3.08 4.21 4.41
C GLY A 15 -3.06 2.95 5.27
N ALA A 16 -3.13 1.77 4.63
CA ALA A 16 -3.01 0.49 5.32
C ALA A 16 -1.67 0.36 6.07
N VAL A 17 -0.56 0.63 5.39
CA VAL A 17 0.80 0.55 6.00
C VAL A 17 0.95 1.53 7.15
N ALA A 18 0.50 2.78 7.01
CA ALA A 18 0.58 3.79 8.06
C ALA A 18 -0.21 3.38 9.31
N THR A 19 -1.41 2.83 9.12
CA THR A 19 -2.26 2.37 10.21
C THR A 19 -1.67 1.14 10.90
N GLU A 20 -1.26 0.13 10.14
CA GLU A 20 -0.61 -1.07 10.69
C GLU A 20 0.69 -0.71 11.44
N LEU A 21 1.49 0.22 10.92
CA LEU A 21 2.69 0.70 11.61
C LEU A 21 2.34 1.33 12.96
N GLY A 22 1.34 2.20 13.00
CA GLY A 22 0.91 2.82 14.25
C GLY A 22 0.37 1.81 15.27
N LEU A 23 -0.42 0.83 14.82
CA LEU A 23 -0.92 -0.24 15.67
C LEU A 23 0.22 -1.12 16.25
N GLU A 24 1.20 -1.48 15.41
CA GLU A 24 2.35 -2.27 15.86
C GLU A 24 3.26 -1.49 16.82
N LEU A 25 3.48 -0.19 16.58
CA LEU A 25 4.21 0.68 17.49
C LEU A 25 3.49 0.81 18.85
N ALA A 26 2.17 0.94 18.85
CA ALA A 26 1.39 0.98 20.09
C ALA A 26 1.51 -0.33 20.87
N ARG A 27 1.43 -1.51 20.20
CA ARG A 27 1.66 -2.82 20.83
C ARG A 27 3.06 -2.95 21.45
N ARG A 28 4.03 -2.20 20.93
CA ARG A 28 5.42 -2.14 21.45
C ARG A 28 5.62 -1.10 22.55
N GLY A 29 4.53 -0.47 23.03
CA GLY A 29 4.52 0.46 24.15
C GLY A 29 4.79 1.92 23.76
N HIS A 30 4.66 2.28 22.51
CA HIS A 30 4.64 3.68 22.07
C HIS A 30 3.25 4.28 22.19
N GLU A 31 3.15 5.60 22.37
CA GLU A 31 1.91 6.36 22.32
C GLU A 31 1.76 6.94 20.92
N VAL A 32 0.71 6.56 20.20
CA VAL A 32 0.52 6.88 18.79
C VAL A 32 -0.74 7.72 18.57
N HIS A 33 -0.56 8.88 17.96
CA HIS A 33 -1.61 9.86 17.65
C HIS A 33 -1.82 9.95 16.14
N PHE A 34 -2.90 9.37 15.63
CA PHE A 34 -3.28 9.57 14.22
C PHE A 34 -3.91 10.95 14.02
N ILE A 35 -3.37 11.73 13.09
CA ILE A 35 -3.83 13.08 12.76
C ILE A 35 -4.27 13.07 11.29
N THR A 36 -5.56 12.87 11.05
CA THR A 36 -6.15 12.67 9.70
C THR A 36 -7.54 13.28 9.63
N TYR A 37 -8.08 13.49 8.41
CA TYR A 37 -9.41 14.08 8.23
C TYR A 37 -10.58 13.09 8.39
N ASP A 38 -10.29 11.81 8.38
CA ASP A 38 -11.26 10.72 8.64
C ASP A 38 -10.53 9.59 9.36
N SER A 39 -11.27 8.64 9.93
CA SER A 39 -10.67 7.48 10.60
C SER A 39 -9.72 6.74 9.65
N PRO A 40 -8.47 6.45 10.07
CA PRO A 40 -7.52 5.73 9.24
C PRO A 40 -8.07 4.38 8.77
N PHE A 41 -7.87 4.06 7.50
CA PHE A 41 -8.22 2.75 6.95
C PHE A 41 -7.55 1.63 7.75
N ARG A 42 -8.29 0.59 8.13
CA ARG A 42 -7.90 -0.51 9.04
C ARG A 42 -7.81 -0.17 10.53
N LEU A 43 -8.03 1.07 10.96
CA LEU A 43 -8.17 1.36 12.37
C LEU A 43 -9.57 0.93 12.84
N ARG A 44 -9.65 -0.23 13.47
CA ARG A 44 -10.91 -0.85 13.91
C ARG A 44 -11.02 -0.85 15.43
N GLY A 45 -12.05 -0.21 15.96
CA GLY A 45 -12.35 -0.22 17.38
C GLY A 45 -11.24 0.41 18.25
N TYR A 46 -11.22 0.01 19.50
CA TYR A 46 -10.27 0.48 20.51
C TYR A 46 -8.93 -0.28 20.39
N ALA A 47 -7.83 0.50 20.40
CA ALA A 47 -6.49 -0.03 20.55
C ALA A 47 -5.76 0.75 21.65
N GLU A 48 -5.17 0.07 22.62
CA GLU A 48 -4.44 0.69 23.71
C GLU A 48 -3.23 1.47 23.17
N GLY A 49 -3.00 2.68 23.69
CA GLY A 49 -1.91 3.55 23.24
C GLY A 49 -2.14 4.22 21.87
N VAL A 50 -3.33 4.09 21.28
CA VAL A 50 -3.69 4.71 20.01
C VAL A 50 -4.78 5.77 20.22
N TYR A 51 -4.52 6.97 19.70
CA TYR A 51 -5.41 8.12 19.76
C TYR A 51 -5.68 8.64 18.35
N TYR A 52 -6.89 9.15 18.13
CA TYR A 52 -7.31 9.71 16.86
C TYR A 52 -7.70 11.17 17.01
N HIS A 53 -7.15 12.02 16.16
CA HIS A 53 -7.40 13.45 16.11
C HIS A 53 -7.89 13.84 14.72
N GLN A 54 -9.16 14.18 14.64
CA GLN A 54 -9.77 14.55 13.37
C GLN A 54 -9.39 15.97 12.96
N VAL A 55 -8.95 16.10 11.71
CA VAL A 55 -8.77 17.37 11.02
C VAL A 55 -10.13 17.77 10.43
N GLU A 56 -10.68 18.87 10.87
CA GLU A 56 -11.93 19.37 10.30
C GLU A 56 -11.72 19.80 8.86
N THR A 57 -12.57 19.30 7.96
CA THR A 57 -12.52 19.60 6.52
C THR A 57 -13.76 20.38 6.05
N ARG A 58 -14.65 20.75 6.99
CA ARG A 58 -15.85 21.51 6.69
C ARG A 58 -15.71 22.92 7.29
N MET A 59 -15.63 23.91 6.43
CA MET A 59 -15.86 25.31 6.82
C MET A 59 -17.27 25.72 6.43
N GLY A 60 -17.90 26.55 7.27
CA GLY A 60 -18.99 27.39 6.79
C GLY A 60 -18.52 28.17 5.55
N ARG A 61 -19.43 28.49 4.64
CA ARG A 61 -19.10 29.21 3.40
C ARG A 61 -18.35 30.50 3.73
N TYR A 62 -17.02 30.49 3.52
CA TYR A 62 -16.20 31.69 3.58
C TYR A 62 -15.90 32.12 2.13
N PRO A 63 -16.37 33.32 1.71
CA PRO A 63 -16.35 33.71 0.30
C PRO A 63 -14.97 33.79 -0.35
N LEU A 64 -13.89 33.86 0.46
CA LEU A 64 -12.51 33.94 -0.06
C LEU A 64 -11.88 32.61 -0.38
N PHE A 65 -12.52 31.48 -0.03
CA PHE A 65 -12.00 30.15 -0.32
C PHE A 65 -12.98 29.40 -1.23
N ASP A 66 -12.61 29.23 -2.49
CA ASP A 66 -13.34 28.36 -3.42
C ASP A 66 -13.24 26.89 -3.00
N HIS A 67 -12.09 26.54 -2.38
CA HIS A 67 -11.82 25.19 -1.88
C HIS A 67 -11.32 25.23 -0.45
N PHE A 68 -11.69 24.23 0.34
CA PHE A 68 -11.23 24.13 1.72
C PHE A 68 -9.68 23.98 1.76
N PRO A 69 -8.96 24.85 2.52
CA PRO A 69 -7.50 24.82 2.60
C PRO A 69 -6.99 23.70 3.52
N TYR A 70 -7.17 22.44 3.11
CA TYR A 70 -6.83 21.23 3.88
C TYR A 70 -5.40 21.28 4.45
N THR A 71 -4.43 21.69 3.65
CA THR A 71 -3.02 21.77 4.06
C THR A 71 -2.81 22.68 5.28
N LEU A 72 -3.48 23.84 5.31
CA LEU A 72 -3.38 24.75 6.45
C LEU A 72 -4.08 24.21 7.70
N ALA A 73 -5.25 23.59 7.53
CA ALA A 73 -5.98 22.97 8.64
C ALA A 73 -5.19 21.78 9.23
N LEU A 74 -4.57 20.97 8.39
CA LEU A 74 -3.74 19.86 8.83
C LEU A 74 -2.49 20.34 9.58
N ALA A 75 -1.78 21.36 9.07
CA ALA A 75 -0.62 21.92 9.76
C ALA A 75 -0.99 22.48 11.15
N SER A 76 -2.13 23.19 11.26
CA SER A 76 -2.66 23.70 12.53
C SER A 76 -3.02 22.57 13.50
N LYS A 77 -3.65 21.48 13.01
CA LYS A 77 -3.99 20.32 13.84
C LYS A 77 -2.74 19.56 14.29
N GLN A 78 -1.75 19.37 13.41
CA GLN A 78 -0.45 18.77 13.78
C GLN A 78 0.25 19.58 14.85
N HIS A 79 0.26 20.92 14.75
CA HIS A 79 0.79 21.81 15.78
C HIS A 79 0.04 21.67 17.12
N GLU A 80 -1.29 21.76 17.09
CA GLU A 80 -2.14 21.65 18.29
C GLU A 80 -1.88 20.33 19.03
N VAL A 81 -1.93 19.21 18.31
CA VAL A 81 -1.75 17.89 18.91
C VAL A 81 -0.32 17.70 19.42
N ALA A 82 0.68 18.12 18.64
CA ALA A 82 2.07 18.02 19.06
C ALA A 82 2.35 18.76 20.36
N LEU A 83 1.83 19.98 20.49
CA LEU A 83 2.01 20.79 21.69
C LEU A 83 1.25 20.21 22.89
N ARG A 84 -0.03 19.83 22.70
CA ARG A 84 -0.89 19.35 23.78
C ARG A 84 -0.46 18.00 24.33
N GLU A 85 -0.11 17.07 23.44
CA GLU A 85 0.25 15.71 23.82
C GLU A 85 1.76 15.52 24.05
N GLY A 86 2.58 16.52 23.70
CA GLY A 86 4.04 16.46 23.83
C GLY A 86 4.67 15.48 22.86
N LEU A 87 4.28 15.53 21.58
CA LEU A 87 4.81 14.61 20.58
C LEU A 87 6.31 14.86 20.33
N GLU A 88 7.08 13.77 20.22
CA GLU A 88 8.50 13.82 19.94
C GLU A 88 8.79 13.76 18.43
N ILE A 89 7.92 13.06 17.68
CA ILE A 89 8.05 12.83 16.24
C ILE A 89 6.71 13.03 15.54
N LEU A 90 6.73 13.72 14.39
CA LEU A 90 5.70 13.65 13.37
C LEU A 90 6.19 12.72 12.25
N HIS A 91 5.66 11.51 12.19
CA HIS A 91 5.90 10.59 11.09
C HIS A 91 4.78 10.72 10.07
N VAL A 92 5.10 11.22 8.91
CA VAL A 92 4.14 11.50 7.85
C VAL A 92 4.37 10.61 6.64
N HIS A 93 3.28 10.16 6.06
CA HIS A 93 3.27 9.35 4.85
C HIS A 93 2.92 10.23 3.66
N TYR A 94 3.80 10.33 2.68
CA TYR A 94 3.88 11.22 1.52
C TYR A 94 4.62 12.54 1.76
N ALA A 95 5.44 12.90 0.77
CA ALA A 95 6.14 14.19 0.74
C ALA A 95 5.15 15.36 0.69
N ILE A 96 4.10 15.25 -0.12
CA ILE A 96 3.02 16.24 -0.24
C ILE A 96 1.64 15.59 -0.06
N PRO A 97 0.74 16.24 0.66
CA PRO A 97 0.91 17.48 1.41
C PRO A 97 1.52 17.27 2.81
N HIS A 98 1.68 16.03 3.27
CA HIS A 98 1.86 15.69 4.68
C HIS A 98 3.22 16.14 5.24
N ALA A 99 4.34 15.97 4.52
CA ALA A 99 5.63 16.47 4.99
C ALA A 99 5.68 18.00 4.96
N THR A 100 5.03 18.64 3.98
CA THR A 100 4.88 20.11 3.94
C THR A 100 4.15 20.62 5.18
N THR A 101 3.04 19.96 5.57
CA THR A 101 2.26 20.37 6.76
C THR A 101 3.03 20.13 8.04
N ALA A 102 3.76 19.03 8.15
CA ALA A 102 4.59 18.73 9.31
C ALA A 102 5.75 19.74 9.46
N PHE A 103 6.35 20.15 8.33
CA PHE A 103 7.33 21.25 8.34
C PHE A 103 6.72 22.54 8.88
N LEU A 104 5.53 22.95 8.42
CA LEU A 104 4.85 24.14 8.91
C LEU A 104 4.52 24.02 10.40
N ALA A 105 3.98 22.87 10.84
CA ALA A 105 3.69 22.61 12.25
C ALA A 105 4.96 22.73 13.12
N ARG A 106 6.09 22.18 12.67
CA ARG A 106 7.38 22.28 13.35
C ARG A 106 7.86 23.74 13.47
N GLU A 107 7.73 24.54 12.42
CA GLU A 107 8.11 25.95 12.48
C GLU A 107 7.20 26.76 13.41
N MET A 108 5.91 26.43 13.48
CA MET A 108 4.96 27.06 14.42
C MET A 108 5.24 26.67 15.88
N LEU A 109 5.81 25.49 16.14
CA LEU A 109 6.15 25.00 17.48
C LEU A 109 7.42 25.66 18.05
N ARG A 110 8.31 26.16 17.20
CA ARG A 110 9.59 26.78 17.64
C ARG A 110 9.37 28.16 18.27
N PRO A 111 10.12 28.52 19.31
CA PRO A 111 11.15 27.71 19.98
C PRO A 111 10.61 26.86 21.16
N GLU A 112 9.30 26.85 21.41
CA GLU A 112 8.69 26.30 22.62
C GLU A 112 8.76 24.78 22.71
N HIS A 113 8.66 24.08 21.56
CA HIS A 113 8.68 22.63 21.47
C HIS A 113 9.50 22.15 20.27
N ALA A 114 10.47 21.29 20.53
CA ALA A 114 11.28 20.65 19.49
C ALA A 114 10.61 19.35 19.04
N ILE A 115 10.28 19.23 17.75
CA ILE A 115 9.72 18.02 17.17
C ILE A 115 10.50 17.61 15.93
N LYS A 116 10.67 16.32 15.73
CA LYS A 116 11.31 15.74 14.54
C LYS A 116 10.29 15.34 13.49
N VAL A 117 10.62 15.51 12.22
CA VAL A 117 9.76 15.16 11.09
C VAL A 117 10.40 14.01 10.30
N ILE A 118 9.70 12.89 10.21
CA ILE A 118 10.09 11.73 9.41
C ILE A 118 9.07 11.55 8.29
N THR A 119 9.54 11.33 7.08
CA THR A 119 8.68 11.18 5.90
C THR A 119 8.90 9.82 5.25
N THR A 120 7.83 9.03 5.11
CA THR A 120 7.82 7.81 4.29
C THR A 120 7.20 8.08 2.92
N LEU A 121 7.97 7.83 1.87
CA LEU A 121 7.55 7.95 0.48
C LEU A 121 6.84 6.68 0.01
N HIS A 122 5.72 6.82 -0.72
CA HIS A 122 4.90 5.70 -1.15
C HIS A 122 4.80 5.53 -2.68
N GLY A 123 5.30 6.47 -3.45
CA GLY A 123 5.40 6.38 -4.90
C GLY A 123 4.56 7.39 -5.67
N THR A 124 3.26 7.53 -5.42
CA THR A 124 2.41 8.50 -6.13
C THR A 124 2.93 9.93 -6.01
N ASP A 125 3.45 10.28 -4.84
CA ASP A 125 4.11 11.56 -4.53
C ASP A 125 5.43 11.76 -5.29
N ILE A 126 6.04 10.70 -5.78
CA ILE A 126 7.34 10.72 -6.46
C ILE A 126 7.18 10.53 -7.96
N THR A 127 6.42 9.52 -8.38
CA THR A 127 6.37 9.10 -9.80
C THR A 127 5.25 9.78 -10.60
N LEU A 128 4.29 10.41 -9.94
CA LEU A 128 3.15 11.07 -10.56
C LEU A 128 3.04 12.53 -10.12
N VAL A 129 2.40 12.79 -8.99
CA VAL A 129 2.02 14.15 -8.56
C VAL A 129 3.25 15.02 -8.31
N GLY A 130 4.29 14.49 -7.70
CA GLY A 130 5.49 15.27 -7.37
C GLY A 130 6.32 15.71 -8.57
N GLN A 131 6.11 15.10 -9.74
CA GLN A 131 6.78 15.49 -10.99
C GLN A 131 6.02 16.57 -11.78
N GLU A 132 4.78 16.84 -11.45
CA GLU A 132 4.03 17.94 -12.01
C GLU A 132 4.71 19.28 -11.70
N SER A 133 4.81 20.17 -12.69
CA SER A 133 5.53 21.44 -12.56
C SER A 133 5.08 22.28 -11.37
N SER A 134 3.78 22.24 -11.05
CA SER A 134 3.17 22.95 -9.91
C SER A 134 3.57 22.39 -8.56
N PHE A 135 3.99 21.12 -8.48
CA PHE A 135 4.28 20.43 -7.23
C PHE A 135 5.75 20.06 -7.06
N TYR A 136 6.54 20.10 -8.11
CA TYR A 136 7.96 19.68 -8.09
C TYR A 136 8.76 20.37 -6.98
N ALA A 137 8.72 21.71 -6.95
CA ALA A 137 9.53 22.49 -6.01
C ALA A 137 9.13 22.22 -4.55
N ILE A 138 7.84 22.14 -4.25
CA ILE A 138 7.35 21.89 -2.90
C ILE A 138 7.59 20.44 -2.46
N THR A 139 7.53 19.48 -3.38
CA THR A 139 7.83 18.06 -3.10
C THR A 139 9.31 17.92 -2.74
N LYS A 140 10.21 18.47 -3.56
CA LYS A 140 11.65 18.48 -3.30
C LYS A 140 11.97 19.14 -1.95
N PHE A 141 11.42 20.34 -1.72
CA PHE A 141 11.58 21.06 -0.45
C PHE A 141 11.14 20.21 0.74
N SER A 142 9.98 19.55 0.65
CA SER A 142 9.44 18.75 1.77
C SER A 142 10.31 17.53 2.08
N ILE A 143 10.86 16.88 1.06
CA ILE A 143 11.83 15.79 1.21
C ILE A 143 13.09 16.31 1.92
N GLU A 144 13.68 17.40 1.43
CA GLU A 144 14.93 17.96 1.96
C GLU A 144 14.81 18.57 3.37
N ARG A 145 13.60 18.90 3.81
CA ARG A 145 13.33 19.48 5.14
C ARG A 145 12.89 18.49 6.20
N SER A 146 12.72 17.23 5.84
CA SER A 146 12.49 16.15 6.81
C SER A 146 13.80 15.81 7.54
N ASP A 147 13.72 15.47 8.82
CA ASP A 147 14.88 15.02 9.61
C ASP A 147 15.36 13.64 9.17
N ALA A 148 14.44 12.80 8.68
CA ALA A 148 14.75 11.56 7.98
C ALA A 148 13.70 11.27 6.90
N VAL A 149 14.11 10.57 5.84
CA VAL A 149 13.23 10.15 4.75
C VAL A 149 13.40 8.67 4.50
N THR A 150 12.28 7.96 4.37
CA THR A 150 12.29 6.54 4.00
C THR A 150 11.55 6.31 2.69
N ALA A 151 11.99 5.31 1.94
CA ALA A 151 11.31 4.79 0.76
C ALA A 151 10.91 3.33 1.01
N VAL A 152 9.75 2.93 0.51
CA VAL A 152 9.21 1.57 0.71
C VAL A 152 9.88 0.49 -0.14
N SER A 153 10.83 0.87 -0.98
CA SER A 153 11.64 -0.03 -1.81
C SER A 153 12.92 0.66 -2.28
N ALA A 154 13.92 -0.12 -2.68
CA ALA A 154 15.13 0.39 -3.33
C ALA A 154 14.77 1.07 -4.67
N TYR A 155 13.84 0.48 -5.42
CA TYR A 155 13.30 1.10 -6.62
C TYR A 155 12.79 2.53 -6.37
N LEU A 156 11.94 2.72 -5.35
CA LEU A 156 11.37 4.05 -5.08
C LEU A 156 12.43 5.04 -4.59
N ARG A 157 13.41 4.60 -3.79
CA ARG A 157 14.57 5.43 -3.42
C ARG A 157 15.29 5.93 -4.67
N ASP A 158 15.62 5.03 -5.59
CA ASP A 158 16.40 5.35 -6.79
C ASP A 158 15.60 6.26 -7.74
N GLU A 159 14.28 6.04 -7.86
CA GLU A 159 13.36 6.95 -8.57
C GLU A 159 13.32 8.34 -7.95
N THR A 160 13.32 8.41 -6.61
CA THR A 160 13.33 9.71 -5.91
C THR A 160 14.62 10.47 -6.20
N TYR A 161 15.77 9.82 -6.13
CA TYR A 161 17.05 10.46 -6.50
C TYR A 161 17.07 10.91 -7.96
N ARG A 162 16.54 10.10 -8.87
CA ARG A 162 16.47 10.45 -10.31
C ARG A 162 15.55 11.64 -10.55
N ALA A 163 14.37 11.66 -9.93
CA ALA A 163 13.37 12.70 -10.15
C ALA A 163 13.76 14.04 -9.54
N PHE A 164 14.33 14.05 -8.34
CA PHE A 164 14.52 15.28 -7.57
C PHE A 164 16.00 15.69 -7.40
N GLY A 165 16.95 14.85 -7.81
CA GLY A 165 18.37 15.16 -7.69
C GLY A 165 18.79 15.51 -6.27
N CYS A 166 18.21 14.86 -5.28
CA CYS A 166 18.41 15.14 -3.87
C CYS A 166 19.84 14.73 -3.45
N VAL A 167 20.73 15.70 -3.35
CA VAL A 167 22.15 15.46 -3.03
C VAL A 167 22.37 15.39 -1.52
N SER A 168 21.46 15.96 -0.71
CA SER A 168 21.62 16.12 0.73
C SER A 168 20.74 15.18 1.57
N CYS A 169 19.91 14.35 0.96
CA CYS A 169 19.04 13.46 1.68
C CYS A 169 19.53 12.00 1.62
N ASP A 170 19.80 11.42 2.77
CA ASP A 170 20.02 9.98 2.93
C ASP A 170 18.65 9.28 3.02
N LEU A 171 18.16 8.77 1.87
CA LEU A 171 16.91 8.01 1.83
C LEU A 171 17.18 6.58 2.30
N LYS A 172 16.66 6.25 3.48
CA LYS A 172 16.72 4.88 3.99
C LYS A 172 15.62 4.02 3.35
N VAL A 173 15.95 2.80 2.96
CA VAL A 173 14.93 1.85 2.50
C VAL A 173 14.39 1.09 3.70
N ILE A 174 13.11 1.28 4.00
CA ILE A 174 12.37 0.47 4.97
C ILE A 174 11.15 -0.09 4.22
N PRO A 175 11.14 -1.39 3.90
CA PRO A 175 10.07 -1.99 3.12
C PRO A 175 8.72 -1.90 3.82
N ASN A 176 7.64 -1.96 3.04
CA ASN A 176 6.33 -2.25 3.62
C ASN A 176 6.35 -3.65 4.22
N PHE A 177 5.44 -3.90 5.14
CA PHE A 177 5.34 -5.17 5.85
C PHE A 177 3.92 -5.72 5.81
N VAL A 178 3.78 -6.97 6.17
CA VAL A 178 2.50 -7.66 6.31
C VAL A 178 2.29 -8.12 7.75
N ASN A 179 1.06 -7.97 8.23
CA ASN A 179 0.64 -8.49 9.52
C ASN A 179 0.32 -9.98 9.39
N LEU A 180 1.24 -10.84 9.83
CA LEU A 180 1.09 -12.29 9.74
C LEU A 180 0.06 -12.88 10.72
N MET A 181 -0.49 -12.10 11.66
CA MET A 181 -1.61 -12.51 12.48
C MET A 181 -2.93 -12.44 11.70
N GLU A 182 -3.04 -11.55 10.73
CA GLU A 182 -4.20 -11.43 9.83
C GLU A 182 -3.99 -12.20 8.53
N TYR A 183 -2.80 -12.05 7.89
CA TYR A 183 -2.46 -12.66 6.61
C TYR A 183 -1.58 -13.89 6.82
N HIS A 184 -2.20 -15.05 6.85
CA HIS A 184 -1.52 -16.35 7.03
C HIS A 184 -2.30 -17.44 6.29
N PRO A 185 -1.70 -18.58 5.95
CA PRO A 185 -2.43 -19.73 5.42
C PRO A 185 -3.41 -20.29 6.46
N GLY A 186 -4.58 -20.74 6.03
CA GLY A 186 -5.55 -21.35 6.94
C GLY A 186 -6.87 -21.72 6.25
N PRO A 187 -7.73 -22.50 6.91
CA PRO A 187 -8.98 -22.97 6.33
C PRO A 187 -10.17 -22.01 6.53
N ASP A 188 -9.93 -20.76 6.90
CA ASP A 188 -10.98 -19.85 7.39
C ASP A 188 -11.84 -19.20 6.30
N GLY A 189 -11.65 -19.57 5.04
CA GLY A 189 -12.44 -19.07 3.92
C GLY A 189 -13.61 -19.99 3.57
N ASP A 190 -14.67 -19.42 3.04
CA ASP A 190 -15.77 -20.15 2.41
C ASP A 190 -15.55 -20.19 0.88
N ARG A 191 -14.74 -21.16 0.43
CA ARG A 191 -14.44 -21.37 -0.98
C ARG A 191 -15.71 -21.58 -1.81
N GLY A 192 -16.71 -22.26 -1.23
CA GLY A 192 -17.97 -22.55 -1.90
C GLY A 192 -18.79 -21.29 -2.23
N SER A 193 -18.68 -20.25 -1.42
CA SER A 193 -19.32 -18.97 -1.70
C SER A 193 -18.64 -18.18 -2.83
N LEU A 194 -17.35 -18.46 -3.09
CA LEU A 194 -16.56 -17.76 -4.08
C LEU A 194 -16.61 -18.41 -5.47
N ALA A 195 -16.60 -19.75 -5.53
CA ALA A 195 -16.52 -20.48 -6.79
C ALA A 195 -17.10 -21.90 -6.69
N PRO A 196 -17.52 -22.53 -7.81
CA PRO A 196 -17.78 -23.96 -7.86
C PRO A 196 -16.55 -24.77 -7.42
N ALA A 197 -16.79 -25.96 -6.88
CA ALA A 197 -15.76 -26.80 -6.23
C ALA A 197 -14.60 -27.19 -7.19
N ASP A 198 -14.90 -27.33 -8.48
CA ASP A 198 -13.93 -27.69 -9.53
C ASP A 198 -13.20 -26.48 -10.13
N HIS A 199 -13.56 -25.25 -9.76
CA HIS A 199 -12.93 -24.04 -10.27
C HIS A 199 -11.66 -23.69 -9.49
N LYS A 200 -10.64 -23.23 -10.22
CA LYS A 200 -9.53 -22.48 -9.63
C LYS A 200 -9.96 -21.05 -9.31
N ILE A 201 -9.60 -20.56 -8.14
CA ILE A 201 -9.88 -19.17 -7.70
C ILE A 201 -8.67 -18.31 -8.02
N ILE A 202 -8.87 -17.32 -8.87
CA ILE A 202 -7.90 -16.31 -9.23
C ILE A 202 -8.32 -15.00 -8.57
N THR A 203 -7.42 -14.30 -7.93
CA THR A 203 -7.75 -13.03 -7.24
C THR A 203 -6.96 -11.85 -7.78
N HIS A 204 -7.56 -10.67 -7.69
CA HIS A 204 -6.92 -9.37 -7.92
C HIS A 204 -7.43 -8.35 -6.92
N ILE A 205 -6.52 -7.56 -6.34
CA ILE A 205 -6.86 -6.49 -5.41
C ILE A 205 -6.19 -5.21 -5.86
N SER A 206 -6.97 -4.16 -6.13
CA SER A 206 -6.43 -2.81 -6.41
C SER A 206 -7.50 -1.72 -6.30
N ASN A 207 -7.08 -0.47 -6.48
CA ASN A 207 -7.98 0.69 -6.57
C ASN A 207 -8.42 1.00 -8.01
N PHE A 208 -8.41 0.05 -8.91
CA PHE A 208 -8.86 0.07 -10.31
C PHE A 208 -8.54 1.37 -11.06
N ARG A 209 -7.28 1.84 -10.94
CA ARG A 209 -6.73 2.94 -11.72
C ARG A 209 -5.99 2.40 -12.94
N GLU A 210 -5.81 3.23 -13.96
CA GLU A 210 -5.12 2.91 -15.22
C GLU A 210 -3.78 2.20 -14.99
N VAL A 211 -2.98 2.70 -14.04
CA VAL A 211 -1.67 2.10 -13.65
C VAL A 211 -1.78 0.65 -13.19
N LYS A 212 -2.96 0.19 -12.76
CA LYS A 212 -3.21 -1.20 -12.32
C LYS A 212 -3.56 -2.13 -13.47
N ARG A 213 -3.80 -1.60 -14.68
CA ARG A 213 -4.05 -2.37 -15.91
C ARG A 213 -5.13 -3.44 -15.72
N VAL A 214 -6.27 -3.03 -15.14
CA VAL A 214 -7.32 -3.96 -14.70
C VAL A 214 -7.89 -4.77 -15.87
N LYS A 215 -7.91 -4.21 -17.10
CA LYS A 215 -8.27 -4.92 -18.32
C LYS A 215 -7.33 -6.11 -18.60
N ASP A 216 -6.04 -5.94 -18.32
CA ASP A 216 -5.08 -7.03 -18.50
C ASP A 216 -5.29 -8.17 -17.50
N VAL A 217 -5.80 -7.87 -16.29
CA VAL A 217 -6.25 -8.93 -15.35
C VAL A 217 -7.32 -9.80 -16.01
N ILE A 218 -8.33 -9.16 -16.61
CA ILE A 218 -9.43 -9.86 -17.33
C ILE A 218 -8.88 -10.67 -18.52
N ARG A 219 -7.97 -10.09 -19.30
CA ARG A 219 -7.35 -10.76 -20.46
C ARG A 219 -6.53 -11.99 -20.07
N VAL A 220 -5.70 -11.86 -19.01
CA VAL A 220 -4.95 -12.99 -18.46
C VAL A 220 -5.91 -14.07 -17.95
N PHE A 221 -6.94 -13.67 -17.20
CA PHE A 221 -7.96 -14.58 -16.71
C PHE A 221 -8.70 -15.32 -17.84
N ALA A 222 -9.08 -14.63 -18.90
CA ALA A 222 -9.76 -15.24 -20.04
C ALA A 222 -8.93 -16.38 -20.67
N ARG A 223 -7.58 -16.29 -20.64
CA ARG A 223 -6.70 -17.37 -21.08
C ARG A 223 -6.71 -18.55 -20.12
N ILE A 224 -6.66 -18.29 -18.82
CA ILE A 224 -6.77 -19.32 -17.78
C ILE A 224 -8.12 -20.04 -17.94
N ARG A 225 -9.21 -19.28 -18.05
CA ARG A 225 -10.57 -19.84 -18.16
C ARG A 225 -10.81 -20.70 -19.40
N ARG A 226 -10.16 -20.35 -20.54
CA ARG A 226 -10.18 -21.20 -21.74
C ARG A 226 -9.45 -22.54 -21.55
N ALA A 227 -8.49 -22.61 -20.64
CA ALA A 227 -7.64 -23.78 -20.42
C ALA A 227 -8.16 -24.69 -19.30
N MET A 228 -8.94 -24.15 -18.35
CA MET A 228 -9.49 -24.88 -17.20
C MET A 228 -10.66 -24.14 -16.55
N PRO A 229 -11.52 -24.82 -15.76
CA PRO A 229 -12.51 -24.18 -14.92
C PRO A 229 -11.83 -23.23 -13.94
N ALA A 230 -12.26 -21.96 -13.92
CA ALA A 230 -11.71 -20.93 -13.04
C ALA A 230 -12.72 -19.82 -12.78
N THR A 231 -12.61 -19.17 -11.63
CA THR A 231 -13.37 -17.96 -11.26
C THR A 231 -12.38 -16.85 -10.89
N LEU A 232 -12.62 -15.65 -11.41
CA LEU A 232 -11.85 -14.45 -11.05
C LEU A 232 -12.61 -13.64 -9.99
N VAL A 233 -11.96 -13.35 -8.90
CA VAL A 233 -12.46 -12.49 -7.83
C VAL A 233 -11.71 -11.16 -7.86
N MET A 234 -12.43 -10.10 -8.24
CA MET A 234 -11.92 -8.74 -8.36
C MET A 234 -12.32 -7.93 -7.12
N ILE A 235 -11.33 -7.53 -6.33
CA ILE A 235 -11.54 -6.81 -5.07
C ILE A 235 -11.02 -5.38 -5.21
N GLY A 236 -11.86 -4.42 -4.88
CA GLY A 236 -11.58 -3.00 -5.02
C GLY A 236 -12.55 -2.30 -5.93
N ASP A 237 -12.29 -1.02 -6.16
CA ASP A 237 -13.13 -0.16 -6.98
C ASP A 237 -12.32 1.02 -7.50
N GLY A 238 -12.77 1.63 -8.62
CA GLY A 238 -12.11 2.79 -9.19
C GLY A 238 -12.54 3.08 -10.63
N PRO A 239 -11.91 4.07 -11.27
CA PRO A 239 -12.33 4.55 -12.59
C PRO A 239 -12.38 3.47 -13.67
N GLU A 240 -11.45 2.49 -13.64
CA GLU A 240 -11.34 1.43 -14.65
C GLU A 240 -12.33 0.27 -14.46
N ARG A 241 -13.24 0.33 -13.46
CA ARG A 241 -14.18 -0.76 -13.18
C ARG A 241 -15.11 -1.05 -14.35
N VAL A 242 -15.76 0.00 -14.88
CA VAL A 242 -16.72 -0.13 -15.99
C VAL A 242 -16.06 -0.73 -17.23
N ASP A 243 -14.83 -0.30 -17.49
CA ASP A 243 -14.02 -0.81 -18.60
C ASP A 243 -13.63 -2.28 -18.42
N ALA A 244 -13.29 -2.69 -17.20
CA ALA A 244 -12.98 -4.08 -16.88
C ALA A 244 -14.22 -4.99 -17.02
N GLU A 245 -15.40 -4.51 -16.60
CA GLU A 245 -16.68 -5.21 -16.83
C GLU A 245 -17.03 -5.32 -18.32
N GLY A 246 -16.71 -4.28 -19.10
CA GLY A 246 -16.83 -4.28 -20.57
C GLY A 246 -15.93 -5.35 -21.20
N GLU A 247 -14.65 -5.35 -20.86
CA GLU A 247 -13.66 -6.32 -21.32
C GLU A 247 -14.08 -7.77 -21.00
N ALA A 248 -14.64 -8.01 -19.80
CA ALA A 248 -15.13 -9.35 -19.42
C ALA A 248 -16.30 -9.81 -20.29
N ARG A 249 -17.20 -8.89 -20.69
CA ARG A 249 -18.30 -9.21 -21.63
C ARG A 249 -17.77 -9.50 -23.04
N GLU A 250 -16.88 -8.68 -23.55
CA GLU A 250 -16.26 -8.85 -24.88
C GLU A 250 -15.52 -10.19 -25.01
N LEU A 251 -14.82 -10.59 -23.95
CA LEU A 251 -14.09 -11.86 -23.89
C LEU A 251 -14.98 -13.06 -23.50
N GLN A 252 -16.29 -12.85 -23.27
CA GLN A 252 -17.28 -13.86 -22.90
C GLN A 252 -16.95 -14.63 -21.61
N VAL A 253 -16.34 -13.93 -20.62
CA VAL A 253 -15.99 -14.53 -19.31
C VAL A 253 -16.73 -13.88 -18.14
N SER A 254 -17.70 -12.98 -18.40
CA SER A 254 -18.39 -12.21 -17.36
C SER A 254 -19.12 -13.08 -16.33
N GLY A 255 -19.59 -14.27 -16.72
CA GLY A 255 -20.22 -15.24 -15.80
C GLY A 255 -19.26 -15.83 -14.76
N ASP A 256 -17.96 -15.81 -15.04
CA ASP A 256 -16.91 -16.35 -14.19
C ASP A 256 -16.11 -15.25 -13.48
N VAL A 257 -16.52 -13.97 -13.58
CA VAL A 257 -15.86 -12.84 -12.90
C VAL A 257 -16.78 -12.25 -11.84
N ARG A 258 -16.28 -12.11 -10.63
CA ARG A 258 -16.98 -11.53 -9.49
C ARG A 258 -16.33 -10.23 -9.04
N PHE A 259 -17.02 -9.11 -9.17
CA PHE A 259 -16.61 -7.79 -8.69
C PHE A 259 -17.18 -7.56 -7.29
N LEU A 260 -16.37 -7.68 -6.25
CA LEU A 260 -16.82 -7.59 -4.85
C LEU A 260 -16.82 -6.15 -4.30
N GLY A 261 -16.26 -5.18 -5.05
CA GLY A 261 -16.12 -3.80 -4.55
C GLY A 261 -15.04 -3.70 -3.48
N ARG A 262 -15.10 -2.62 -2.69
CA ARG A 262 -14.16 -2.37 -1.58
C ARG A 262 -14.55 -3.20 -0.37
N LEU A 263 -13.56 -3.85 0.23
CA LEU A 263 -13.72 -4.66 1.43
C LEU A 263 -12.74 -4.21 2.52
N ASP A 264 -13.16 -4.23 3.76
CA ASP A 264 -12.34 -3.85 4.90
C ASP A 264 -11.31 -4.93 5.27
N SER A 265 -11.61 -6.20 5.00
CA SER A 265 -10.70 -7.33 5.17
C SER A 265 -10.76 -8.23 3.94
N VAL A 266 -9.59 -8.68 3.51
CA VAL A 266 -9.43 -9.51 2.31
C VAL A 266 -8.70 -10.82 2.59
N ALA A 267 -8.19 -10.99 3.81
CA ALA A 267 -7.36 -12.13 4.19
C ALA A 267 -8.05 -13.49 3.97
N SER A 268 -9.33 -13.61 4.37
CA SER A 268 -10.12 -14.84 4.15
C SER A 268 -10.30 -15.20 2.68
N LEU A 269 -10.45 -14.18 1.81
CA LEU A 269 -10.55 -14.39 0.36
C LEU A 269 -9.21 -14.80 -0.25
N LEU A 270 -8.11 -14.19 0.22
CA LEU A 270 -6.76 -14.53 -0.24
C LEU A 270 -6.33 -15.95 0.17
N ARG A 271 -6.79 -16.46 1.32
CA ARG A 271 -6.54 -17.85 1.74
C ARG A 271 -7.13 -18.89 0.79
N GLU A 272 -8.24 -18.55 0.13
CA GLU A 272 -8.91 -19.41 -0.85
C GLU A 272 -8.36 -19.25 -2.28
N SER A 273 -7.46 -18.30 -2.49
CA SER A 273 -6.91 -17.98 -3.81
C SER A 273 -5.86 -19.00 -4.24
N ASP A 274 -6.05 -19.61 -5.42
CA ASP A 274 -5.05 -20.46 -6.05
C ASP A 274 -3.95 -19.64 -6.75
N LEU A 275 -4.24 -18.40 -7.15
CA LEU A 275 -3.32 -17.51 -7.84
C LEU A 275 -3.74 -16.05 -7.69
N PHE A 276 -2.76 -15.16 -7.50
CA PHE A 276 -2.97 -13.72 -7.45
C PHE A 276 -2.42 -13.04 -8.71
N LEU A 277 -3.22 -12.19 -9.38
CA LEU A 277 -2.80 -11.45 -10.57
C LEU A 277 -2.53 -9.99 -10.26
N LEU A 278 -1.36 -9.47 -10.68
CA LEU A 278 -0.98 -8.06 -10.51
C LEU A 278 -0.19 -7.53 -11.74
N PRO A 279 -0.86 -7.35 -12.91
CA PRO A 279 -0.20 -6.91 -14.15
C PRO A 279 0.03 -5.40 -14.22
N SER A 280 0.26 -4.75 -13.09
CA SER A 280 0.39 -3.30 -12.97
C SER A 280 1.48 -2.72 -13.88
N GLN A 281 1.27 -1.49 -14.37
CA GLN A 281 2.26 -0.71 -15.12
C GLN A 281 3.48 -0.38 -14.25
N THR A 282 3.23 -0.03 -12.99
CA THR A 282 4.25 0.20 -11.98
C THR A 282 3.68 -0.07 -10.58
N GLU A 283 4.54 -0.50 -9.68
CA GLU A 283 4.26 -0.67 -8.25
C GLU A 283 5.44 -0.12 -7.46
N SER A 284 5.15 0.64 -6.42
CA SER A 284 6.23 1.13 -5.54
C SER A 284 6.83 0.01 -4.69
N PHE A 285 6.00 -1.00 -4.35
CA PHE A 285 6.40 -2.16 -3.55
C PHE A 285 5.59 -3.43 -3.93
N GLY A 286 4.26 -3.34 -3.94
CA GLY A 286 3.37 -4.47 -4.20
C GLY A 286 2.78 -5.08 -2.93
N LEU A 287 2.25 -4.26 -2.02
CA LEU A 287 1.67 -4.73 -0.76
C LEU A 287 0.60 -5.81 -0.96
N ALA A 288 -0.30 -5.66 -1.93
CA ALA A 288 -1.33 -6.66 -2.21
C ALA A 288 -0.75 -8.02 -2.66
N ALA A 289 0.38 -8.01 -3.40
CA ALA A 289 1.11 -9.22 -3.73
C ALA A 289 1.71 -9.87 -2.48
N LEU A 290 2.31 -9.08 -1.59
CA LEU A 290 2.86 -9.57 -0.33
C LEU A 290 1.78 -10.18 0.58
N GLU A 291 0.60 -9.55 0.69
CA GLU A 291 -0.55 -10.05 1.44
C GLU A 291 -1.07 -11.38 0.86
N ALA A 292 -1.14 -11.50 -0.47
CA ALA A 292 -1.51 -12.74 -1.15
C ALA A 292 -0.48 -13.85 -0.89
N MET A 293 0.81 -13.56 -1.00
CA MET A 293 1.90 -14.49 -0.70
C MET A 293 1.86 -14.96 0.76
N ALA A 294 1.59 -14.07 1.71
CA ALA A 294 1.43 -14.41 3.12
C ALA A 294 0.29 -15.40 3.37
N CYS A 295 -0.81 -15.28 2.60
CA CYS A 295 -1.94 -16.22 2.63
C CYS A 295 -1.66 -17.52 1.86
N GLY A 296 -0.53 -17.62 1.17
CA GLY A 296 -0.16 -18.81 0.41
C GLY A 296 -0.66 -18.80 -1.04
N SER A 297 -0.99 -17.63 -1.61
CA SER A 297 -1.36 -17.51 -3.02
C SER A 297 -0.12 -17.10 -3.85
N PRO A 298 0.37 -17.94 -4.78
CA PRO A 298 1.43 -17.56 -5.71
C PRO A 298 1.00 -16.37 -6.57
N VAL A 299 1.96 -15.49 -6.90
CA VAL A 299 1.70 -14.24 -7.61
C VAL A 299 2.14 -14.35 -9.07
N VAL A 300 1.30 -13.89 -10.00
CA VAL A 300 1.69 -13.58 -11.39
C VAL A 300 1.58 -12.09 -11.58
N ALA A 301 2.71 -11.43 -11.82
CA ALA A 301 2.78 -9.98 -11.85
C ALA A 301 3.66 -9.44 -12.99
N SER A 302 3.58 -8.13 -13.19
CA SER A 302 4.52 -7.42 -14.06
C SER A 302 5.89 -7.31 -13.37
N ARG A 303 6.97 -7.44 -14.14
CA ARG A 303 8.33 -7.09 -13.71
C ARG A 303 8.48 -5.56 -13.72
N ALA A 304 7.87 -4.88 -12.75
CA ALA A 304 7.75 -3.44 -12.72
C ALA A 304 7.92 -2.87 -11.30
N GLY A 305 8.64 -1.75 -11.22
CA GLY A 305 8.83 -1.04 -9.96
C GLY A 305 9.52 -1.88 -8.88
N GLY A 306 8.99 -1.85 -7.67
CA GLY A 306 9.46 -2.61 -6.52
C GLY A 306 9.00 -4.07 -6.48
N LEU A 307 8.18 -4.56 -7.43
CA LEU A 307 7.72 -5.95 -7.43
C LEU A 307 8.87 -6.99 -7.46
N PRO A 308 9.98 -6.77 -8.19
CA PRO A 308 11.12 -7.69 -8.16
C PRO A 308 11.85 -7.78 -6.80
N GLU A 309 11.57 -6.88 -5.86
CA GLU A 309 12.10 -6.97 -4.48
C GLU A 309 11.28 -7.93 -3.60
N VAL A 310 10.02 -8.16 -3.99
CA VAL A 310 9.07 -9.03 -3.27
C VAL A 310 8.91 -10.39 -3.96
N VAL A 311 8.92 -10.41 -5.29
CA VAL A 311 8.67 -11.60 -6.11
C VAL A 311 9.94 -12.04 -6.81
N ASP A 312 10.44 -13.22 -6.47
CA ASP A 312 11.56 -13.91 -7.14
C ASP A 312 10.99 -14.81 -8.23
N ASP A 313 11.23 -14.44 -9.51
CA ASP A 313 10.63 -15.10 -10.67
C ASP A 313 10.95 -16.60 -10.74
N GLY A 314 9.90 -17.42 -10.86
CA GLY A 314 9.99 -18.88 -10.92
C GLY A 314 10.17 -19.57 -9.57
N VAL A 315 10.37 -18.80 -8.47
CA VAL A 315 10.57 -19.34 -7.12
C VAL A 315 9.31 -19.17 -6.27
N ASN A 316 8.93 -17.93 -5.95
CA ASN A 316 7.76 -17.60 -5.12
C ASN A 316 6.62 -16.93 -5.91
N GLY A 317 6.81 -16.73 -7.22
CA GLY A 317 5.85 -16.14 -8.13
C GLY A 317 6.39 -16.12 -9.57
N ILE A 318 5.68 -15.42 -10.43
CA ILE A 318 5.98 -15.31 -11.86
C ILE A 318 6.03 -13.83 -12.21
N LEU A 319 7.11 -13.38 -12.82
CA LEU A 319 7.28 -12.01 -13.31
C LEU A 319 7.42 -12.00 -14.83
N GLU A 320 6.58 -11.21 -15.50
CA GLU A 320 6.62 -10.97 -16.94
C GLU A 320 6.73 -9.49 -17.26
N PRO A 321 7.25 -9.08 -18.41
CA PRO A 321 7.23 -7.70 -18.82
C PRO A 321 5.83 -7.09 -18.78
N VAL A 322 5.73 -5.79 -18.51
CA VAL A 322 4.45 -5.07 -18.50
C VAL A 322 3.71 -5.27 -19.82
N GLY A 323 2.43 -5.60 -19.75
CA GLY A 323 1.57 -5.84 -20.92
C GLY A 323 1.72 -7.21 -21.56
N SER A 324 2.58 -8.09 -21.06
CA SER A 324 2.80 -9.45 -21.61
C SER A 324 1.68 -10.42 -21.19
N VAL A 325 0.42 -10.05 -21.50
CA VAL A 325 -0.78 -10.83 -21.16
C VAL A 325 -0.69 -12.30 -21.60
N GLU A 326 -0.16 -12.52 -22.82
CA GLU A 326 0.00 -13.88 -23.40
C GLU A 326 0.93 -14.74 -22.54
N ALA A 327 2.09 -14.20 -22.15
CA ALA A 327 3.08 -14.92 -21.36
C ALA A 327 2.58 -15.14 -19.93
N MET A 328 1.97 -14.13 -19.31
CA MET A 328 1.35 -14.26 -17.98
C MET A 328 0.30 -15.37 -17.96
N GLY A 329 -0.62 -15.36 -18.92
CA GLY A 329 -1.70 -16.37 -19.02
C GLY A 329 -1.14 -17.78 -19.24
N ARG A 330 -0.16 -17.94 -20.14
CA ARG A 330 0.49 -19.24 -20.40
C ARG A 330 1.17 -19.78 -19.15
N ARG A 331 2.03 -18.97 -18.50
CA ARG A 331 2.76 -19.41 -17.29
C ARG A 331 1.83 -19.67 -16.11
N ALA A 332 0.75 -18.91 -15.98
CA ALA A 332 -0.30 -19.17 -14.98
C ALA A 332 -0.96 -20.53 -15.20
N VAL A 333 -1.33 -20.86 -16.45
CA VAL A 333 -1.92 -22.16 -16.80
C VAL A 333 -0.93 -23.30 -16.53
N GLU A 334 0.33 -23.14 -16.91
CA GLU A 334 1.38 -24.13 -16.65
C GLU A 334 1.54 -24.40 -15.14
N LEU A 335 1.54 -23.36 -14.33
CA LEU A 335 1.62 -23.47 -12.87
C LEU A 335 0.39 -24.17 -12.28
N LEU A 336 -0.82 -23.77 -12.67
CA LEU A 336 -2.07 -24.31 -12.14
C LEU A 336 -2.31 -25.78 -12.56
N ARG A 337 -1.67 -26.26 -13.63
CA ARG A 337 -1.70 -27.67 -14.10
C ARG A 337 -0.68 -28.56 -13.43
N ASP A 338 0.29 -28.01 -12.73
CA ASP A 338 1.33 -28.75 -12.01
C ASP A 338 1.17 -28.55 -10.48
N PRO A 339 0.41 -29.42 -9.80
CA PRO A 339 0.17 -29.29 -8.36
C PRO A 339 1.45 -29.32 -7.52
N ALA A 340 2.46 -30.08 -7.92
CA ALA A 340 3.70 -30.17 -7.19
C ALA A 340 4.53 -28.87 -7.31
N ARG A 341 4.58 -28.27 -8.49
CA ARG A 341 5.21 -26.96 -8.70
C ARG A 341 4.43 -25.84 -8.00
N HIS A 342 3.10 -25.90 -8.07
CA HIS A 342 2.23 -24.92 -7.40
C HIS A 342 2.46 -24.93 -5.89
N GLU A 343 2.49 -26.12 -5.25
CA GLU A 343 2.71 -26.22 -3.80
C GLU A 343 4.11 -25.71 -3.41
N ARG A 344 5.17 -26.08 -4.14
CA ARG A 344 6.52 -25.53 -3.88
C ARG A 344 6.56 -23.99 -3.98
N MET A 345 5.89 -23.41 -4.98
CA MET A 345 5.82 -21.96 -5.16
C MET A 345 5.00 -21.30 -4.04
N ARG A 346 3.92 -21.94 -3.60
CA ARG A 346 3.11 -21.53 -2.45
C ARG A 346 3.93 -21.48 -1.17
N GLU A 347 4.69 -22.53 -0.86
CA GLU A 347 5.56 -22.58 0.32
C GLU A 347 6.65 -21.50 0.25
N ALA A 348 7.25 -21.31 -0.92
CA ALA A 348 8.25 -20.27 -1.14
C ALA A 348 7.67 -18.85 -1.00
N ALA A 349 6.42 -18.62 -1.45
CA ALA A 349 5.71 -17.36 -1.28
C ALA A 349 5.47 -17.05 0.20
N ILE A 350 5.01 -18.01 0.99
CA ILE A 350 4.84 -17.88 2.45
C ILE A 350 6.17 -17.57 3.13
N ALA A 351 7.23 -18.29 2.76
CA ALA A 351 8.56 -18.08 3.32
C ALA A 351 9.09 -16.66 3.03
N LYS A 352 8.91 -16.20 1.79
CA LYS A 352 9.29 -14.83 1.38
C LYS A 352 8.48 -13.77 2.14
N ALA A 353 7.17 -13.95 2.30
CA ALA A 353 6.33 -13.00 3.03
C ALA A 353 6.78 -12.84 4.50
N ARG A 354 7.31 -13.87 5.13
CA ARG A 354 7.86 -13.80 6.49
C ARG A 354 9.09 -12.89 6.60
N GLU A 355 9.81 -12.66 5.52
CA GLU A 355 10.94 -11.71 5.49
C GLU A 355 10.45 -10.27 5.69
N PHE A 356 9.20 -10.00 5.33
CA PHE A 356 8.54 -8.70 5.45
C PHE A 356 7.50 -8.68 6.57
N SER A 357 7.67 -9.48 7.62
CA SER A 357 6.77 -9.46 8.78
C SER A 357 6.91 -8.15 9.59
N ALA A 358 5.85 -7.75 10.27
CA ALA A 358 5.86 -6.60 11.18
C ALA A 358 6.99 -6.70 12.22
N ASP A 359 7.26 -7.91 12.76
CA ASP A 359 8.31 -8.15 13.75
C ASP A 359 9.73 -7.87 13.24
N ARG A 360 9.92 -7.94 11.91
CA ARG A 360 11.22 -7.64 11.27
C ARG A 360 11.35 -6.20 10.84
N ILE A 361 10.27 -5.61 10.34
CA ILE A 361 10.32 -4.29 9.71
C ILE A 361 10.06 -3.16 10.72
N VAL A 362 9.13 -3.33 11.66
CA VAL A 362 8.81 -2.26 12.63
C VAL A 362 10.04 -1.87 13.49
N PRO A 363 10.91 -2.79 13.94
CA PRO A 363 12.17 -2.42 14.62
C PRO A 363 13.09 -1.51 13.80
N MET A 364 13.04 -1.55 12.46
CA MET A 364 13.82 -0.63 11.62
C MET A 364 13.32 0.81 11.75
N TYR A 365 12.01 1.00 11.88
CA TYR A 365 11.42 2.31 12.18
C TYR A 365 11.77 2.77 13.61
N GLU A 366 11.72 1.87 14.61
CA GLU A 366 12.10 2.21 15.99
C GLU A 366 13.56 2.65 16.08
N ALA A 367 14.46 1.96 15.37
CA ALA A 367 15.87 2.34 15.28
C ALA A 367 16.05 3.72 14.62
N LEU A 368 15.32 3.97 13.52
CA LEU A 368 15.33 5.27 12.85
C LEU A 368 14.83 6.40 13.78
N TYR A 369 13.77 6.17 14.54
CA TYR A 369 13.24 7.16 15.48
C TYR A 369 14.26 7.50 16.58
N GLN A 370 14.92 6.48 17.14
CA GLN A 370 15.96 6.67 18.13
C GLN A 370 17.16 7.46 17.57
N ASP A 371 17.57 7.17 16.34
CA ASP A 371 18.68 7.88 15.68
C ASP A 371 18.35 9.36 15.45
N VAL A 372 17.12 9.67 15.05
CA VAL A 372 16.67 11.04 14.75
C VAL A 372 16.50 11.86 16.05
N LEU A 373 16.19 11.22 17.17
CA LEU A 373 16.02 11.89 18.46
C LEU A 373 17.33 12.17 19.21
N ARG A 374 18.43 11.50 18.83
CA ARG A 374 19.79 11.79 19.35
C ARG A 374 20.32 13.10 18.80
#